data_23ff913969086951d6857206af6481b3
#
_entry.id   23ff913969086951d6857206af6481b3
#
_cell.length_a   1.000
_cell.length_b   1.000
_cell.length_c   1.000
_cell.angle_alpha   90.00
_cell.angle_beta   90.00
_cell.angle_gamma   90.00
#
_symmetry.space_group_name_H-M   'P 1'
#
loop_
_entity.id
_entity.type
_entity.pdbx_description
1 polymer ?
#
loop_
_entity_poly.entity_id
_entity_poly.type
_entity_poly.pdbx_seq_one_letter_code
_entity_poly.pdbx_strand_id
1 'polypeptide(L)'
;MKISKKATTIAVINQKGGTGKTTTCENLGVGLAMEGKKVLLVDADPQGSLTVSMGWQDPDALPTTLSTLMQKAMNDQCIPPGEGILHHAEGVDLIPANIELAGLEVALVNTMSREKVMKQVLESAKREYDYILIDCTPSLGMLTVNALAAADSALIPVQAQYLSAKGLEQLLQTVQKVRRQINPKLKIEGMSEKRILVLR
;
A
#
# COMPACT_ATOMS: atom_id res chain seq x y z
N MET A 1 -10.26 -18.06 24.30
CA MET A 1 -9.81 -17.91 22.89
C MET A 1 -9.52 -16.43 22.67
N LYS A 2 -8.24 -15.99 22.62
CA LYS A 2 -7.92 -14.59 22.28
C LYS A 2 -8.29 -14.40 20.80
N ILE A 3 -9.26 -13.54 20.52
CA ILE A 3 -9.53 -13.08 19.16
C ILE A 3 -8.22 -12.43 18.68
N SER A 4 -7.53 -13.07 17.74
CA SER A 4 -6.33 -12.50 17.12
C SER A 4 -6.74 -11.16 16.50
N LYS A 5 -6.23 -10.06 17.05
CA LYS A 5 -6.46 -8.72 16.49
C LYS A 5 -5.80 -8.69 15.12
N LYS A 6 -6.61 -8.53 14.09
CA LYS A 6 -6.12 -8.43 12.71
C LYS A 6 -5.67 -6.98 12.46
N ALA A 7 -4.54 -6.79 11.78
CA ALA A 7 -4.04 -5.46 11.42
C ALA A 7 -5.09 -4.60 10.73
N THR A 8 -5.10 -3.31 11.02
CA THR A 8 -5.83 -2.32 10.20
C THR A 8 -4.99 -2.00 8.97
N THR A 9 -5.52 -2.28 7.79
CA THR A 9 -4.84 -2.04 6.51
C THR A 9 -5.38 -0.78 5.85
N ILE A 10 -4.51 0.19 5.56
CA ILE A 10 -4.87 1.50 4.98
C ILE A 10 -4.15 1.65 3.64
N ALA A 11 -4.88 1.87 2.56
CA ALA A 11 -4.32 2.23 1.27
C ALA A 11 -4.23 3.75 1.12
N VAL A 12 -3.04 4.29 0.89
CA VAL A 12 -2.79 5.71 0.65
C VAL A 12 -2.84 5.94 -0.86
N ILE A 13 -3.91 6.55 -1.33
CA ILE A 13 -4.22 6.63 -2.76
C ILE A 13 -4.44 8.05 -3.23
N ASN A 14 -3.91 8.39 -4.39
CA ASN A 14 -4.33 9.54 -5.20
C ASN A 14 -3.83 9.36 -6.64
N GLN A 15 -4.67 9.66 -7.60
CA GLN A 15 -4.35 9.58 -9.03
C GLN A 15 -3.30 10.61 -9.46
N LYS A 16 -3.16 11.71 -8.73
CA LYS A 16 -2.19 12.77 -9.04
C LYS A 16 -0.83 12.47 -8.40
N GLY A 17 0.25 12.61 -9.19
CA GLY A 17 1.62 12.62 -8.68
C GLY A 17 1.89 13.83 -7.78
N GLY A 18 2.83 13.70 -6.85
CA GLY A 18 3.26 14.80 -5.97
C GLY A 18 2.24 15.23 -4.90
N THR A 19 1.16 14.49 -4.66
CA THR A 19 0.18 14.81 -3.61
C THR A 19 0.63 14.43 -2.21
N GLY A 20 1.81 13.82 -2.07
CA GLY A 20 2.40 13.43 -0.80
C GLY A 20 1.90 12.06 -0.30
N LYS A 21 1.53 11.14 -1.17
CA LYS A 21 1.18 9.75 -0.79
C LYS A 21 2.31 9.09 -0.01
N THR A 22 3.49 8.99 -0.61
CA THR A 22 4.69 8.40 0.00
C THR A 22 5.04 9.09 1.32
N THR A 23 5.12 10.43 1.33
CA THR A 23 5.38 11.21 2.55
C THR A 23 4.33 10.96 3.64
N THR A 24 3.05 10.81 3.27
CA THR A 24 1.98 10.50 4.23
C THR A 24 2.14 9.09 4.77
N CYS A 25 2.43 8.11 3.90
CA CYS A 25 2.61 6.72 4.28
C CYS A 25 3.79 6.56 5.26
N GLU A 26 4.95 7.12 4.92
CA GLU A 26 6.16 7.12 5.74
C GLU A 26 5.92 7.77 7.10
N ASN A 27 5.50 9.04 7.13
CA ASN A 27 5.35 9.78 8.39
C ASN A 27 4.23 9.21 9.28
N LEU A 28 3.13 8.72 8.70
CA LEU A 28 2.08 8.06 9.48
C LEU A 28 2.60 6.75 10.07
N GLY A 29 3.37 5.98 9.28
CA GLY A 29 3.95 4.72 9.74
C GLY A 29 4.92 4.91 10.90
N VAL A 30 5.88 5.82 10.73
CA VAL A 30 6.86 6.16 11.79
C VAL A 30 6.15 6.71 13.02
N GLY A 31 5.18 7.62 12.85
CA GLY A 31 4.39 8.16 13.97
C GLY A 31 3.65 7.07 14.75
N LEU A 32 3.05 6.10 14.07
CA LEU A 32 2.41 4.96 14.73
C LEU A 32 3.41 4.06 15.43
N ALA A 33 4.61 3.85 14.88
CA ALA A 33 5.68 3.08 15.52
C ALA A 33 6.18 3.78 16.79
N MET A 34 6.31 5.11 16.77
CA MET A 34 6.63 5.91 17.97
C MET A 34 5.57 5.76 19.08
N GLU A 35 4.32 5.49 18.73
CA GLU A 35 3.22 5.16 19.66
C GLU A 35 3.21 3.67 20.08
N GLY A 36 4.29 2.93 19.77
CA GLY A 36 4.46 1.52 20.14
C GLY A 36 3.62 0.54 19.33
N LYS A 37 3.13 0.92 18.14
CA LYS A 37 2.42 0.02 17.23
C LYS A 37 3.41 -0.73 16.33
N LYS A 38 3.09 -1.98 16.02
CA LYS A 38 3.79 -2.73 14.98
C LYS A 38 3.26 -2.32 13.62
N VAL A 39 4.10 -1.73 12.79
CA VAL A 39 3.69 -1.14 11.50
C VAL A 39 4.47 -1.78 10.36
N LEU A 40 3.74 -2.21 9.34
CA LEU A 40 4.28 -2.64 8.05
C LEU A 40 3.93 -1.60 6.98
N LEU A 41 4.94 -1.05 6.33
CA LEU A 41 4.81 -0.26 5.12
C LEU A 41 4.88 -1.18 3.91
N VAL A 42 4.09 -0.90 2.88
CA VAL A 42 4.11 -1.66 1.62
C VAL A 42 4.25 -0.65 0.49
N ASP A 43 5.36 -0.69 -0.20
CA ASP A 43 5.56 0.10 -1.40
C ASP A 43 4.86 -0.60 -2.58
N ALA A 44 3.83 0.02 -3.13
CA ALA A 44 3.06 -0.51 -4.26
C ALA A 44 3.19 0.41 -5.50
N ASP A 45 4.27 1.20 -5.56
CA ASP A 45 4.62 2.00 -6.73
C ASP A 45 5.86 1.40 -7.42
N PRO A 46 5.81 1.08 -8.73
CA PRO A 46 6.99 0.63 -9.48
C PRO A 46 8.19 1.55 -9.42
N GLN A 47 7.98 2.84 -9.08
CA GLN A 47 9.08 3.79 -8.91
C GLN A 47 9.89 3.55 -7.63
N GLY A 48 9.41 2.72 -6.69
CA GLY A 48 10.12 2.40 -5.45
C GLY A 48 10.38 3.61 -4.55
N SER A 49 9.54 4.65 -4.63
CA SER A 49 9.80 5.93 -3.95
C SER A 49 9.80 5.79 -2.42
N LEU A 50 8.91 5.00 -1.86
CA LEU A 50 8.88 4.70 -0.43
C LEU A 50 10.12 3.87 -0.03
N THR A 51 10.48 2.89 -0.85
CA THR A 51 11.66 2.04 -0.65
C THR A 51 12.93 2.87 -0.56
N VAL A 52 13.12 3.80 -1.51
CA VAL A 52 14.28 4.71 -1.54
C VAL A 52 14.26 5.68 -0.35
N SER A 53 13.11 6.28 -0.01
CA SER A 53 13.01 7.21 1.13
C SER A 53 13.32 6.55 2.46
N MET A 54 13.00 5.27 2.58
CA MET A 54 13.32 4.43 3.76
C MET A 54 14.76 3.89 3.75
N GLY A 55 15.64 4.35 2.85
CA GLY A 55 17.08 4.09 2.88
C GLY A 55 17.61 3.03 1.92
N TRP A 56 16.76 2.27 1.24
CA TRP A 56 17.19 1.27 0.25
C TRP A 56 17.36 1.93 -1.13
N GLN A 57 18.59 2.44 -1.38
CA GLN A 57 18.90 3.27 -2.54
C GLN A 57 18.92 2.54 -3.88
N ASP A 58 19.06 1.21 -3.88
CA ASP A 58 19.02 0.36 -5.07
C ASP A 58 17.93 -0.71 -4.93
N PRO A 59 16.66 -0.36 -5.18
CA PRO A 59 15.55 -1.30 -5.06
C PRO A 59 15.63 -2.49 -6.04
N ASP A 60 16.27 -2.29 -7.20
CA ASP A 60 16.38 -3.33 -8.23
C ASP A 60 17.38 -4.43 -7.85
N ALA A 61 18.30 -4.15 -6.92
CA ALA A 61 19.21 -5.13 -6.36
C ALA A 61 18.59 -5.99 -5.24
N LEU A 62 17.38 -5.67 -4.77
CA LEU A 62 16.73 -6.41 -3.70
C LEU A 62 16.24 -7.79 -4.19
N PRO A 63 16.56 -8.88 -3.46
CA PRO A 63 16.24 -10.24 -3.90
C PRO A 63 14.75 -10.56 -3.82
N THR A 64 14.01 -9.87 -2.96
CA THR A 64 12.58 -10.08 -2.75
C THR A 64 11.87 -8.75 -2.59
N THR A 65 10.89 -8.50 -3.45
CA THR A 65 10.08 -7.29 -3.48
C THR A 65 8.59 -7.65 -3.51
N LEU A 66 7.71 -6.66 -3.46
CA LEU A 66 6.28 -6.89 -3.64
C LEU A 66 5.97 -7.62 -4.95
N SER A 67 6.73 -7.32 -6.03
CA SER A 67 6.62 -8.01 -7.31
C SER A 67 6.83 -9.52 -7.15
N THR A 68 7.93 -9.91 -6.51
CA THR A 68 8.26 -11.32 -6.25
C THR A 68 7.17 -12.03 -5.44
N LEU A 69 6.68 -11.38 -4.37
CA LEU A 69 5.64 -11.95 -3.50
C LEU A 69 4.31 -12.10 -4.24
N MET A 70 3.93 -11.10 -5.04
CA MET A 70 2.71 -11.18 -5.85
C MET A 70 2.81 -12.24 -6.94
N GLN A 71 3.98 -12.42 -7.59
CA GLN A 71 4.21 -13.51 -8.54
C GLN A 71 4.05 -14.88 -7.88
N LYS A 72 4.58 -15.08 -6.66
CA LYS A 72 4.36 -16.31 -5.90
C LYS A 72 2.89 -16.56 -5.65
N ALA A 73 2.15 -15.54 -5.23
CA ALA A 73 0.71 -15.65 -4.99
C ALA A 73 -0.08 -15.99 -6.26
N MET A 74 0.29 -15.40 -7.41
CA MET A 74 -0.33 -15.70 -8.72
C MET A 74 -0.10 -17.15 -9.16
N ASN A 75 1.01 -17.76 -8.73
CA ASN A 75 1.40 -19.13 -9.06
C ASN A 75 1.03 -20.13 -7.95
N ASP A 76 0.17 -19.73 -6.99
CA ASP A 76 -0.23 -20.55 -5.82
C ASP A 76 0.96 -21.11 -5.02
N GLN A 77 2.09 -20.39 -5.03
CA GLN A 77 3.30 -20.74 -4.29
C GLN A 77 3.19 -20.27 -2.83
N CYS A 78 3.78 -21.06 -1.92
CA CYS A 78 3.83 -20.69 -0.52
C CYS A 78 4.72 -19.45 -0.32
N ILE A 79 4.21 -18.49 0.45
CA ILE A 79 4.96 -17.32 0.92
C ILE A 79 5.20 -17.51 2.42
N PRO A 80 6.45 -17.83 2.83
CA PRO A 80 6.80 -17.96 4.24
C PRO A 80 6.51 -16.67 5.03
N PRO A 81 6.10 -16.75 6.29
CA PRO A 81 5.98 -15.57 7.15
C PRO A 81 7.29 -14.77 7.19
N GLY A 82 7.20 -13.45 7.03
CA GLY A 82 8.36 -12.56 7.04
C GLY A 82 9.16 -12.48 5.73
N GLU A 83 8.84 -13.27 4.72
CA GLU A 83 9.52 -13.19 3.43
C GLU A 83 9.34 -11.80 2.79
N GLY A 84 10.46 -11.20 2.35
CA GLY A 84 10.48 -9.89 1.71
C GLY A 84 10.25 -8.71 2.65
N ILE A 85 10.26 -8.92 3.96
CA ILE A 85 10.14 -7.86 4.96
C ILE A 85 11.53 -7.35 5.33
N LEU A 86 11.72 -6.05 5.18
CA LEU A 86 12.92 -5.31 5.58
C LEU A 86 12.63 -4.56 6.88
N HIS A 87 13.58 -4.57 7.82
CA HIS A 87 13.43 -3.90 9.11
C HIS A 87 14.15 -2.54 9.09
N HIS A 88 13.46 -1.48 9.48
CA HIS A 88 14.01 -0.13 9.52
C HIS A 88 14.31 0.33 10.95
N ALA A 89 15.36 1.17 11.12
CA ALA A 89 15.81 1.65 12.42
C ALA A 89 14.75 2.48 13.19
N GLU A 90 13.80 3.10 12.49
CA GLU A 90 12.69 3.85 13.11
C GLU A 90 11.54 2.95 13.61
N GLY A 91 11.74 1.64 13.66
CA GLY A 91 10.77 0.69 14.24
C GLY A 91 9.60 0.35 13.33
N VAL A 92 9.70 0.64 12.05
CA VAL A 92 8.76 0.19 11.01
C VAL A 92 9.39 -0.89 10.15
N ASP A 93 8.56 -1.76 9.60
CA ASP A 93 8.96 -2.77 8.62
C ASP A 93 8.47 -2.38 7.23
N LEU A 94 9.14 -2.86 6.17
CA LEU A 94 8.85 -2.51 4.78
C LEU A 94 8.81 -3.75 3.89
N ILE A 95 7.78 -3.88 3.06
CA ILE A 95 7.82 -4.67 1.84
C ILE A 95 8.18 -3.71 0.70
N PRO A 96 9.39 -3.86 0.08
CA PRO A 96 9.88 -2.94 -0.93
C PRO A 96 9.24 -3.18 -2.30
N ALA A 97 9.28 -2.16 -3.16
CA ALA A 97 8.96 -2.26 -4.58
C ALA A 97 10.19 -2.01 -5.44
N ASN A 98 10.11 -2.45 -6.68
CA ASN A 98 11.06 -2.13 -7.73
C ASN A 98 10.34 -2.03 -9.08
N ILE A 99 11.09 -1.75 -10.16
CA ILE A 99 10.54 -1.55 -11.51
C ILE A 99 9.81 -2.79 -12.07
N GLU A 100 10.12 -4.00 -11.59
CA GLU A 100 9.44 -5.23 -12.03
C GLU A 100 7.93 -5.21 -11.74
N LEU A 101 7.50 -4.40 -10.75
CA LEU A 101 6.10 -4.25 -10.41
C LEU A 101 5.26 -3.68 -11.58
N ALA A 102 5.87 -2.92 -12.49
CA ALA A 102 5.21 -2.44 -13.71
C ALA A 102 4.89 -3.60 -14.67
N GLY A 103 5.83 -4.53 -14.84
CA GLY A 103 5.61 -5.74 -15.64
C GLY A 103 4.55 -6.65 -15.02
N LEU A 104 4.55 -6.77 -13.71
CA LEU A 104 3.55 -7.53 -12.98
C LEU A 104 2.13 -6.96 -13.15
N GLU A 105 1.97 -5.65 -13.20
CA GLU A 105 0.66 -5.01 -13.43
C GLU A 105 0.04 -5.46 -14.75
N VAL A 106 0.87 -5.61 -15.79
CA VAL A 106 0.43 -6.15 -17.11
C VAL A 106 0.04 -7.63 -16.98
N ALA A 107 0.83 -8.42 -16.27
CA ALA A 107 0.57 -9.85 -16.07
C ALA A 107 -0.75 -10.10 -15.29
N LEU A 108 -1.07 -9.24 -14.32
CA LEU A 108 -2.31 -9.32 -13.54
C LEU A 108 -3.57 -9.28 -14.42
N VAL A 109 -3.54 -8.61 -15.57
CA VAL A 109 -4.72 -8.48 -16.46
C VAL A 109 -5.27 -9.85 -16.87
N ASN A 110 -4.41 -10.85 -17.03
CA ASN A 110 -4.77 -12.20 -17.47
C ASN A 110 -4.87 -13.22 -16.32
N THR A 111 -4.73 -12.78 -15.06
CA THR A 111 -4.71 -13.65 -13.88
C THR A 111 -6.13 -13.84 -13.32
N MET A 112 -6.48 -15.05 -12.92
CA MET A 112 -7.72 -15.32 -12.19
C MET A 112 -7.68 -14.65 -10.80
N SER A 113 -8.81 -14.10 -10.36
CA SER A 113 -8.92 -13.38 -9.07
C SER A 113 -7.85 -12.28 -8.92
N ARG A 114 -7.42 -11.71 -10.01
CA ARG A 114 -6.34 -10.72 -10.15
C ARG A 114 -6.41 -9.55 -9.17
N GLU A 115 -7.58 -9.19 -8.73
CA GLU A 115 -7.80 -8.10 -7.78
C GLU A 115 -7.54 -8.48 -6.31
N LYS A 116 -7.26 -9.75 -6.02
CA LYS A 116 -7.06 -10.28 -4.66
C LYS A 116 -5.63 -10.75 -4.38
N VAL A 117 -4.74 -10.64 -5.34
CA VAL A 117 -3.35 -11.14 -5.23
C VAL A 117 -2.61 -10.49 -4.06
N MET A 118 -2.63 -9.15 -3.98
CA MET A 118 -2.00 -8.42 -2.85
C MET A 118 -2.63 -8.79 -1.50
N LYS A 119 -3.94 -9.05 -1.47
CA LYS A 119 -4.62 -9.51 -0.24
C LYS A 119 -4.08 -10.85 0.24
N GLN A 120 -3.76 -11.79 -0.68
CA GLN A 120 -3.14 -13.07 -0.35
C GLN A 120 -1.73 -12.87 0.22
N VAL A 121 -0.92 -12.01 -0.42
CA VAL A 121 0.42 -11.67 0.07
C VAL A 121 0.39 -11.14 1.51
N LEU A 122 -0.57 -10.27 1.83
CA LEU A 122 -0.64 -9.60 3.13
C LEU A 122 -1.36 -10.43 4.22
N GLU A 123 -1.90 -11.61 3.92
CA GLU A 123 -2.73 -12.36 4.88
C GLU A 123 -1.94 -12.85 6.11
N SER A 124 -0.67 -13.25 5.95
CA SER A 124 0.22 -13.60 7.07
C SER A 124 0.56 -12.38 7.92
N ALA A 125 0.97 -11.29 7.29
CA ALA A 125 1.33 -10.05 7.95
C ALA A 125 0.18 -9.45 8.79
N LYS A 126 -1.07 -9.62 8.37
CA LYS A 126 -2.24 -9.13 9.13
C LYS A 126 -2.37 -9.70 10.54
N ARG A 127 -1.66 -10.78 10.87
CA ARG A 127 -1.66 -11.40 12.21
C ARG A 127 -0.55 -10.88 13.10
N GLU A 128 0.48 -10.28 12.52
CA GLU A 128 1.72 -9.90 13.20
C GLU A 128 1.81 -8.39 13.47
N TYR A 129 1.13 -7.59 12.64
CA TYR A 129 1.15 -6.13 12.73
C TYR A 129 -0.14 -5.56 13.30
N ASP A 130 -0.07 -4.34 13.82
CA ASP A 130 -1.24 -3.54 14.21
C ASP A 130 -1.77 -2.73 13.03
N TYR A 131 -0.85 -2.23 12.17
CA TYR A 131 -1.17 -1.44 10.98
C TYR A 131 -0.36 -1.91 9.78
N ILE A 132 -1.00 -1.89 8.61
CA ILE A 132 -0.36 -2.07 7.31
C ILE A 132 -0.73 -0.85 6.47
N LEU A 133 0.27 -0.08 6.02
CA LEU A 133 0.08 1.11 5.18
C LEU A 133 0.60 0.80 3.78
N ILE A 134 -0.25 0.95 2.76
CA ILE A 134 0.09 0.66 1.37
C ILE A 134 0.25 1.99 0.62
N ASP A 135 1.48 2.33 0.21
CA ASP A 135 1.76 3.48 -0.66
C ASP A 135 1.47 3.11 -2.11
N CYS A 136 0.45 3.73 -2.69
CA CYS A 136 -0.04 3.36 -4.01
C CYS A 136 0.54 4.25 -5.12
N THR A 137 0.75 3.66 -6.30
CA THR A 137 1.11 4.38 -7.53
C THR A 137 0.10 5.48 -7.87
N PRO A 138 0.51 6.57 -8.56
CA PRO A 138 -0.40 7.63 -9.01
C PRO A 138 -1.23 7.19 -10.24
N SER A 139 -1.86 6.04 -10.18
CA SER A 139 -2.72 5.48 -11.22
C SER A 139 -3.96 4.83 -10.62
N LEU A 140 -4.96 4.56 -11.42
CA LEU A 140 -6.14 3.77 -11.05
C LEU A 140 -6.09 2.36 -11.68
N GLY A 141 -4.88 1.85 -11.91
CA GLY A 141 -4.62 0.55 -12.49
C GLY A 141 -4.84 -0.62 -11.53
N MET A 142 -4.39 -1.82 -11.96
CA MET A 142 -4.61 -3.06 -11.22
C MET A 142 -3.89 -3.10 -9.87
N LEU A 143 -2.75 -2.43 -9.72
CA LEU A 143 -2.05 -2.33 -8.43
C LEU A 143 -2.89 -1.56 -7.41
N THR A 144 -3.48 -0.42 -7.80
CA THR A 144 -4.38 0.36 -6.93
C THR A 144 -5.65 -0.43 -6.59
N VAL A 145 -6.23 -1.16 -7.54
CA VAL A 145 -7.38 -2.04 -7.27
C VAL A 145 -7.00 -3.14 -6.26
N ASN A 146 -5.82 -3.75 -6.39
CA ASN A 146 -5.30 -4.74 -5.44
C ASN A 146 -5.10 -4.16 -4.04
N ALA A 147 -4.53 -2.97 -3.92
CA ALA A 147 -4.36 -2.28 -2.65
C ALA A 147 -5.72 -2.02 -1.96
N LEU A 148 -6.71 -1.50 -2.70
CA LEU A 148 -8.07 -1.26 -2.21
C LEU A 148 -8.81 -2.56 -1.85
N ALA A 149 -8.56 -3.64 -2.58
CA ALA A 149 -9.15 -4.96 -2.28
C ALA A 149 -8.57 -5.57 -0.99
N ALA A 150 -7.31 -5.26 -0.67
CA ALA A 150 -6.62 -5.72 0.53
C ALA A 150 -6.89 -4.83 1.77
N ALA A 151 -7.24 -3.55 1.56
CA ALA A 151 -7.38 -2.54 2.59
C ALA A 151 -8.72 -2.61 3.34
N ASP A 152 -8.71 -2.17 4.60
CA ASP A 152 -9.92 -1.88 5.38
C ASP A 152 -10.41 -0.46 5.10
N SER A 153 -9.48 0.46 4.80
CA SER A 153 -9.80 1.84 4.47
C SER A 153 -8.84 2.48 3.47
N ALA A 154 -9.28 3.56 2.85
CA ALA A 154 -8.49 4.40 1.95
C ALA A 154 -8.29 5.79 2.56
N LEU A 155 -7.04 6.26 2.55
CA LEU A 155 -6.63 7.61 2.90
C LEU A 155 -6.26 8.36 1.61
N ILE A 156 -6.82 9.55 1.41
CA ILE A 156 -6.64 10.33 0.18
C ILE A 156 -5.93 11.65 0.53
N PRO A 157 -4.59 11.74 0.39
CA PRO A 157 -3.89 13.01 0.53
C PRO A 157 -4.30 13.96 -0.60
N VAL A 158 -4.71 15.18 -0.27
CA VAL A 158 -5.11 16.21 -1.24
C VAL A 158 -4.27 17.48 -1.05
N GLN A 159 -4.08 18.23 -2.12
CA GLN A 159 -3.47 19.57 -2.09
C GLN A 159 -4.58 20.61 -2.29
N ALA A 160 -4.70 21.57 -1.36
CA ALA A 160 -5.74 22.61 -1.39
C ALA A 160 -5.79 23.41 -2.69
N GLN A 161 -4.61 23.68 -3.26
CA GLN A 161 -4.48 24.52 -4.47
C GLN A 161 -4.89 23.81 -5.78
N TYR A 162 -5.13 22.48 -5.75
CA TYR A 162 -5.33 21.70 -6.97
C TYR A 162 -6.38 20.59 -6.80
N LEU A 163 -7.52 20.89 -6.22
CA LEU A 163 -8.69 20.03 -6.38
C LEU A 163 -9.14 20.14 -7.84
N SER A 164 -8.55 19.36 -8.75
CA SER A 164 -9.25 19.07 -9.98
C SER A 164 -10.43 18.18 -9.59
N ALA A 165 -11.61 18.78 -9.50
CA ALA A 165 -12.85 18.08 -9.13
C ALA A 165 -13.01 16.77 -9.92
N LYS A 166 -12.63 16.79 -11.21
CA LYS A 166 -12.69 15.65 -12.11
C LYS A 166 -11.76 14.47 -11.68
N GLY A 167 -10.53 14.74 -11.27
CA GLY A 167 -9.61 13.68 -10.83
C GLY A 167 -10.05 13.04 -9.52
N LEU A 168 -10.52 13.84 -8.56
CA LEU A 168 -11.07 13.34 -7.32
C LEU A 168 -12.35 12.52 -7.56
N GLU A 169 -13.22 12.97 -8.45
CA GLU A 169 -14.43 12.25 -8.81
C GLU A 169 -14.11 10.86 -9.40
N GLN A 170 -13.16 10.77 -10.33
CA GLN A 170 -12.72 9.49 -10.90
C GLN A 170 -12.16 8.54 -9.83
N LEU A 171 -11.35 9.07 -8.90
CA LEU A 171 -10.82 8.31 -7.78
C LEU A 171 -11.95 7.76 -6.90
N LEU A 172 -12.89 8.62 -6.50
CA LEU A 172 -14.04 8.22 -5.67
C LEU A 172 -14.94 7.20 -6.39
N GLN A 173 -15.15 7.34 -7.70
CA GLN A 173 -15.86 6.35 -8.49
C GLN A 173 -15.15 4.99 -8.50
N THR A 174 -13.81 4.98 -8.59
CA THR A 174 -13.02 3.74 -8.53
C THR A 174 -13.14 3.09 -7.16
N VAL A 175 -13.00 3.85 -6.07
CA VAL A 175 -13.20 3.34 -4.70
C VAL A 175 -14.59 2.76 -4.51
N GLN A 176 -15.62 3.45 -5.02
CA GLN A 176 -17.01 2.96 -4.96
C GLN A 176 -17.22 1.66 -5.75
N LYS A 177 -16.60 1.52 -6.94
CA LYS A 177 -16.65 0.27 -7.73
C LYS A 177 -16.01 -0.88 -6.97
N VAL A 178 -14.79 -0.67 -6.42
CA VAL A 178 -14.11 -1.69 -5.61
C VAL A 178 -14.95 -2.06 -4.39
N ARG A 179 -15.51 -1.07 -3.67
CA ARG A 179 -16.37 -1.32 -2.52
C ARG A 179 -17.60 -2.16 -2.89
N ARG A 180 -18.25 -1.86 -4.00
CA ARG A 180 -19.46 -2.56 -4.41
C ARG A 180 -19.21 -3.99 -4.90
N GLN A 181 -18.09 -4.22 -5.61
CA GLN A 181 -17.87 -5.46 -6.36
C GLN A 181 -16.85 -6.40 -5.72
N ILE A 182 -15.88 -5.86 -4.95
CA ILE A 182 -14.70 -6.61 -4.51
C ILE A 182 -14.57 -6.60 -2.99
N ASN A 183 -14.65 -5.41 -2.36
CA ASN A 183 -14.43 -5.21 -0.94
C ASN A 183 -15.53 -4.37 -0.28
N PRO A 184 -16.70 -4.97 0.06
CA PRO A 184 -17.84 -4.24 0.62
C PRO A 184 -17.56 -3.52 1.95
N LYS A 185 -16.49 -3.90 2.66
CA LYS A 185 -16.10 -3.33 3.96
C LYS A 185 -15.18 -2.10 3.82
N LEU A 186 -14.71 -1.80 2.61
CA LEU A 186 -13.80 -0.68 2.36
C LEU A 186 -14.44 0.65 2.79
N LYS A 187 -13.71 1.41 3.63
CA LYS A 187 -14.11 2.73 4.09
C LYS A 187 -13.20 3.81 3.48
N ILE A 188 -13.63 5.06 3.52
CA ILE A 188 -12.76 6.22 3.30
C ILE A 188 -12.54 6.84 4.66
N GLU A 189 -11.28 6.83 5.17
CA GLU A 189 -10.94 7.39 6.49
C GLU A 189 -10.99 8.91 6.49
N GLY A 190 -10.63 9.54 5.36
CA GLY A 190 -10.64 10.98 5.23
C GLY A 190 -9.91 11.47 3.99
N MET A 191 -10.08 12.76 3.69
CA MET A 191 -9.25 13.52 2.79
C MET A 191 -8.33 14.39 3.65
N SER A 192 -7.03 14.11 3.64
CA SER A 192 -6.03 14.90 4.39
C SER A 192 -5.51 16.03 3.51
N GLU A 193 -5.74 17.25 3.92
CA GLU A 193 -5.09 18.41 3.33
C GLU A 193 -3.61 18.42 3.77
N LYS A 194 -2.69 18.57 2.81
CA LYS A 194 -1.26 18.62 3.08
C LYS A 194 -0.89 19.90 3.85
N ARG A 195 -1.13 19.94 5.15
CA ARG A 195 -0.35 20.76 6.05
C ARG A 195 0.80 19.88 6.52
N ILE A 196 2.01 20.21 6.06
CA ILE A 196 3.24 19.61 6.57
C ILE A 196 3.28 19.93 8.06
N LEU A 197 2.88 19.01 8.91
CA LEU A 197 3.29 18.99 10.31
C LEU A 197 4.78 18.60 10.29
N VAL A 198 5.64 19.62 10.19
CA VAL A 198 7.03 19.48 10.59
C VAL A 198 6.99 19.34 12.11
N LEU A 199 6.96 18.12 12.59
CA LEU A 199 7.31 17.84 13.97
C LEU A 199 8.82 18.12 14.10
N ARG A 200 9.15 19.23 14.78
CA ARG A 200 10.50 19.54 15.24
C ARG A 200 10.84 18.66 16.44
#